data_6ca3a3f35ffadfcaaafff7d9228e999f
#
_entry.id   6ca3a3f35ffadfcaaafff7d9228e999f
#
_cell.length_a   1.000
_cell.length_b   1.000
_cell.length_c   1.000
_cell.angle_alpha   90.00
_cell.angle_beta   90.00
_cell.angle_gamma   90.00
#
_symmetry.space_group_name_H-M   'P 1'
#
loop_
_entity.id
_entity.type
_entity.pdbx_description
1 polymer ?
#
loop_
_entity_poly.entity_id
_entity_poly.type
_entity_poly.pdbx_seq_one_letter_code
_entity_poly.pdbx_strand_id
1 'polypeptide(L)'
;MQHHRFELALSLVTVFALAGCASAPRGRPLPTERVEEGPNSTTAVRKQFEGQWSLISFKVSGPDGRQTNVDAAGDLSFDGFGVLQIQYKMTDAGLKALASIGVKSPNPVISTTGRVVIDTQQHRITYLADDFEEKALGFDPKLAAARANPFALERIRYYMFGNDGTLTLSTKYEDGKDANVSQWKRVS
;
A
#
# COMPACT_ATOMS: atom_id res chain seq x y z
N MET A 1 37.48 76.56 -42.88
CA MET A 1 36.23 76.86 -43.62
C MET A 1 35.25 75.72 -43.24
N GLN A 2 34.12 76.17 -42.68
CA GLN A 2 32.81 75.57 -42.64
C GLN A 2 32.71 74.21 -41.87
N HIS A 3 32.23 74.18 -40.66
CA HIS A 3 30.86 74.40 -40.10
C HIS A 3 29.80 73.45 -40.63
N HIS A 4 29.22 72.72 -39.81
CA HIS A 4 27.81 72.66 -39.35
C HIS A 4 27.43 71.24 -38.96
N ARG A 5 27.09 71.10 -37.68
CA ARG A 5 25.75 70.72 -37.19
C ARG A 5 25.32 69.31 -37.54
N PHE A 6 25.21 68.54 -36.52
CA PHE A 6 23.94 67.90 -36.21
C PHE A 6 23.97 67.38 -34.74
N GLU A 7 23.64 68.29 -33.85
CA GLU A 7 22.99 67.91 -32.63
C GLU A 7 21.55 67.51 -32.97
N LEU A 8 20.92 66.69 -32.15
CA LEU A 8 19.53 66.23 -32.18
C LEU A 8 19.31 64.79 -32.71
N ALA A 9 19.60 63.81 -31.89
CA ALA A 9 18.90 62.55 -31.89
C ALA A 9 19.28 61.70 -30.66
N LEU A 10 19.34 62.33 -29.49
CA LEU A 10 19.59 61.55 -28.24
C LEU A 10 18.54 61.90 -27.20
N SER A 11 17.28 61.64 -27.47
CA SER A 11 16.21 61.82 -26.49
C SER A 11 14.95 61.11 -26.88
N LEU A 12 14.98 59.83 -27.18
CA LEU A 12 13.72 59.06 -27.32
C LEU A 12 13.88 57.52 -27.16
N VAL A 13 14.73 57.07 -26.28
CA VAL A 13 14.86 55.62 -26.06
C VAL A 13 14.75 55.21 -24.56
N THR A 14 14.31 56.09 -23.68
CA THR A 14 14.33 55.79 -22.25
C THR A 14 12.94 55.64 -21.61
N VAL A 15 11.88 55.33 -22.35
CA VAL A 15 10.53 55.23 -21.77
C VAL A 15 9.84 53.84 -21.98
N PHE A 16 10.48 52.85 -22.53
CA PHE A 16 9.80 51.56 -22.77
C PHE A 16 10.32 50.38 -21.95
N ALA A 17 10.96 50.58 -20.82
CA ALA A 17 11.51 49.51 -20.02
C ALA A 17 10.77 49.25 -18.68
N LEU A 18 9.56 49.79 -18.48
CA LEU A 18 8.85 49.61 -17.20
C LEU A 18 7.44 49.02 -17.28
N ALA A 19 7.07 48.42 -18.37
CA ALA A 19 5.74 47.80 -18.51
C ALA A 19 5.79 46.27 -18.71
N GLY A 20 6.69 45.55 -18.08
CA GLY A 20 6.89 44.11 -18.25
C GLY A 20 6.79 43.24 -17.01
N CYS A 21 6.32 43.76 -15.89
CA CYS A 21 5.98 42.94 -14.74
C CYS A 21 4.46 42.76 -14.63
N ALA A 22 3.82 42.35 -15.70
CA ALA A 22 2.53 41.72 -15.59
C ALA A 22 2.78 40.37 -14.94
N SER A 23 2.59 40.29 -13.62
CA SER A 23 2.50 39.06 -12.89
C SER A 23 1.54 38.13 -13.62
N ALA A 24 2.07 37.11 -14.29
CA ALA A 24 1.25 36.04 -14.81
C ALA A 24 0.35 35.55 -13.66
N PRO A 25 -0.94 35.44 -13.87
CA PRO A 25 -1.82 34.92 -12.84
C PRO A 25 -1.29 33.55 -12.44
N ARG A 26 -0.85 33.43 -11.20
CA ARG A 26 -0.50 32.15 -10.56
C ARG A 26 -1.79 31.35 -10.31
N GLY A 27 -2.58 31.21 -11.33
CA GLY A 27 -3.67 30.28 -11.40
C GLY A 27 -3.19 28.97 -11.99
N ARG A 28 -2.30 28.28 -11.30
CA ARG A 28 -2.27 26.85 -11.47
C ARG A 28 -3.65 26.40 -10.96
N PRO A 29 -4.53 25.83 -11.79
CA PRO A 29 -5.69 25.15 -11.25
C PRO A 29 -5.13 24.16 -10.26
N LEU A 30 -5.42 24.34 -8.99
CA LEU A 30 -5.26 23.25 -8.06
C LEU A 30 -6.00 22.10 -8.72
N PRO A 31 -5.37 20.93 -8.92
CA PRO A 31 -6.14 19.79 -9.30
C PRO A 31 -7.24 19.74 -8.25
N THR A 32 -8.46 19.98 -8.67
CA THR A 32 -9.62 19.63 -7.90
C THR A 32 -9.57 18.10 -7.88
N GLU A 33 -8.72 17.54 -7.01
CA GLU A 33 -8.91 16.20 -6.56
C GLU A 33 -10.34 16.19 -6.08
N ARG A 34 -11.20 15.58 -6.85
CA ARG A 34 -12.52 15.23 -6.39
C ARG A 34 -12.28 14.47 -5.11
N VAL A 35 -12.55 15.13 -3.98
CA VAL A 35 -12.61 14.42 -2.71
C VAL A 35 -13.73 13.41 -2.94
N GLU A 36 -13.36 12.16 -3.14
CA GLU A 36 -14.33 11.09 -3.27
C GLU A 36 -15.02 11.00 -1.92
N GLU A 37 -16.18 11.60 -1.81
CA GLU A 37 -17.03 11.51 -0.63
C GLU A 37 -17.95 10.31 -0.80
N GLY A 38 -18.10 9.55 0.28
CA GLY A 38 -19.00 8.40 0.29
C GLY A 38 -18.41 7.21 1.06
N PRO A 39 -19.25 6.21 1.37
CA PRO A 39 -18.85 5.07 2.22
C PRO A 39 -17.74 4.21 1.59
N ASN A 40 -17.57 4.26 0.27
CA ASN A 40 -16.55 3.54 -0.47
C ASN A 40 -15.37 4.44 -0.89
N SER A 41 -15.30 5.69 -0.42
CA SER A 41 -14.15 6.55 -0.67
C SER A 41 -12.89 6.00 0.00
N THR A 42 -11.73 6.29 -0.56
CA THR A 42 -10.44 5.91 0.03
C THR A 42 -10.33 6.38 1.49
N THR A 43 -10.82 7.57 1.81
CA THR A 43 -10.83 8.11 3.18
C THR A 43 -11.73 7.29 4.10
N ALA A 44 -12.93 6.92 3.66
CA ALA A 44 -13.85 6.12 4.47
C ALA A 44 -13.31 4.70 4.70
N VAL A 45 -12.77 4.07 3.67
CA VAL A 45 -12.15 2.75 3.76
C VAL A 45 -10.91 2.78 4.66
N ARG A 46 -10.07 3.82 4.55
CA ARG A 46 -8.93 4.01 5.45
C ARG A 46 -9.37 4.03 6.91
N LYS A 47 -10.40 4.79 7.25
CA LYS A 47 -10.95 4.83 8.61
C LYS A 47 -11.46 3.47 9.08
N GLN A 48 -11.97 2.64 8.18
CA GLN A 48 -12.37 1.27 8.53
C GLN A 48 -11.18 0.38 8.86
N PHE A 49 -10.01 0.62 8.26
CA PHE A 49 -8.78 -0.10 8.61
C PHE A 49 -8.17 0.38 9.93
N GLU A 50 -8.22 1.69 10.23
CA GLU A 50 -7.53 2.29 11.38
C GLU A 50 -7.82 1.57 12.68
N GLY A 51 -6.76 1.36 13.47
CA GLY A 51 -6.81 0.74 14.79
C GLY A 51 -6.03 -0.55 14.90
N GLN A 52 -6.35 -1.30 15.95
CA GLN A 52 -5.73 -2.56 16.31
C GLN A 52 -6.69 -3.72 16.05
N TRP A 53 -6.16 -4.83 15.58
CA TRP A 53 -6.91 -6.02 15.24
C TRP A 53 -6.19 -7.26 15.73
N SER A 54 -6.94 -8.22 16.23
CA SER A 54 -6.44 -9.53 16.62
C SER A 54 -6.88 -10.60 15.63
N LEU A 55 -6.00 -11.55 15.36
CA LEU A 55 -6.27 -12.68 14.47
C LEU A 55 -7.34 -13.61 15.06
N ILE A 56 -8.34 -13.93 14.25
CA ILE A 56 -9.38 -14.93 14.58
C ILE A 56 -9.05 -16.28 13.95
N SER A 57 -8.67 -16.24 12.66
CA SER A 57 -8.37 -17.46 11.91
C SER A 57 -7.32 -17.19 10.83
N PHE A 58 -6.54 -18.21 10.54
CA PHE A 58 -5.54 -18.17 9.50
C PHE A 58 -5.57 -19.47 8.68
N LYS A 59 -5.77 -19.34 7.39
CA LYS A 59 -5.78 -20.46 6.44
C LYS A 59 -4.69 -20.25 5.40
N VAL A 60 -4.03 -21.32 5.04
CA VAL A 60 -3.00 -21.33 4.00
C VAL A 60 -3.28 -22.43 3.01
N SER A 61 -3.06 -22.13 1.73
CA SER A 61 -3.15 -23.11 0.63
C SER A 61 -1.76 -23.59 0.24
N GLY A 62 -1.59 -24.88 0.14
CA GLY A 62 -0.36 -25.48 -0.38
C GLY A 62 -0.26 -25.41 -1.91
N PRO A 63 0.90 -25.80 -2.45
CA PRO A 63 1.16 -25.81 -3.90
C PRO A 63 0.18 -26.67 -4.69
N ASP A 64 -0.38 -27.69 -4.07
CA ASP A 64 -1.38 -28.61 -4.64
C ASP A 64 -2.83 -28.11 -4.49
N GLY A 65 -3.01 -26.92 -3.92
CA GLY A 65 -4.31 -26.31 -3.68
C GLY A 65 -5.04 -26.81 -2.41
N ARG A 66 -4.43 -27.73 -1.64
CA ARG A 66 -4.98 -28.12 -0.34
C ARG A 66 -4.87 -26.96 0.62
N GLN A 67 -5.95 -26.69 1.35
CA GLN A 67 -5.99 -25.67 2.39
C GLN A 67 -5.89 -26.31 3.77
N THR A 68 -5.20 -25.61 4.68
CA THR A 68 -5.17 -25.99 6.09
C THR A 68 -5.40 -24.77 6.98
N ASN A 69 -6.00 -25.02 8.14
CA ASN A 69 -6.03 -24.01 9.21
C ASN A 69 -4.66 -24.03 9.91
N VAL A 70 -4.12 -22.86 10.10
CA VAL A 70 -2.84 -22.65 10.80
C VAL A 70 -3.12 -22.13 12.18
N ASP A 71 -2.71 -22.87 13.20
CA ASP A 71 -2.78 -22.39 14.58
C ASP A 71 -1.72 -21.29 14.79
N ALA A 72 -2.20 -20.07 14.95
CA ALA A 72 -1.39 -18.87 15.08
C ALA A 72 -2.11 -17.81 15.91
N ALA A 73 -1.35 -17.05 16.66
CA ALA A 73 -1.76 -15.73 17.13
C ALA A 73 -1.31 -14.67 16.13
N GLY A 74 -1.96 -13.51 16.13
CA GLY A 74 -1.55 -12.42 15.25
C GLY A 74 -2.14 -11.09 15.65
N ASP A 75 -1.38 -10.05 15.31
CA ASP A 75 -1.73 -8.66 15.52
C ASP A 75 -1.63 -7.91 14.20
N LEU A 76 -2.60 -7.02 13.96
CA LEU A 76 -2.58 -6.10 12.85
C LEU A 76 -2.83 -4.71 13.38
N SER A 77 -2.06 -3.74 12.91
CA SER A 77 -2.29 -2.33 13.16
C SER A 77 -2.28 -1.54 11.86
N PHE A 78 -3.17 -0.56 11.77
CA PHE A 78 -3.19 0.40 10.69
C PHE A 78 -3.32 1.79 11.29
N ASP A 79 -2.39 2.68 10.95
CA ASP A 79 -2.35 4.03 11.49
C ASP A 79 -2.93 5.08 10.53
N GLY A 80 -3.13 6.30 11.05
CA GLY A 80 -3.63 7.43 10.27
C GLY A 80 -2.67 7.91 9.16
N PHE A 81 -1.41 7.45 9.15
CA PHE A 81 -0.42 7.77 8.11
C PHE A 81 -0.40 6.75 6.97
N GLY A 82 -1.20 5.68 7.09
CA GLY A 82 -1.30 4.63 6.09
C GLY A 82 -0.23 3.55 6.23
N VAL A 83 0.36 3.41 7.41
CA VAL A 83 1.27 2.30 7.72
C VAL A 83 0.46 1.12 8.19
N LEU A 84 0.60 0.00 7.50
CA LEU A 84 0.04 -1.29 7.86
C LEU A 84 1.15 -2.17 8.42
N GLN A 85 0.94 -2.66 9.62
CA GLN A 85 1.79 -3.67 10.25
C GLN A 85 0.97 -4.92 10.52
N ILE A 86 1.48 -6.06 10.11
CA ILE A 86 0.88 -7.37 10.36
C ILE A 86 1.94 -8.29 10.94
N GLN A 87 1.57 -9.01 11.98
CA GLN A 87 2.42 -10.05 12.55
C GLN A 87 1.60 -11.32 12.75
N TYR A 88 2.17 -12.47 12.37
CA TYR A 88 1.67 -13.80 12.69
C TYR A 88 2.73 -14.52 13.52
N LYS A 89 2.29 -15.16 14.59
CA LYS A 89 3.13 -16.01 15.43
C LYS A 89 2.49 -17.41 15.45
N MET A 90 3.08 -18.30 14.66
CA MET A 90 2.60 -19.67 14.51
C MET A 90 3.05 -20.53 15.69
N THR A 91 2.18 -21.42 16.13
CA THR A 91 2.52 -22.46 17.09
C THR A 91 3.22 -23.63 16.39
N ASP A 92 3.79 -24.56 17.16
CA ASP A 92 4.34 -25.80 16.62
C ASP A 92 3.29 -26.63 15.87
N ALA A 93 2.03 -26.59 16.34
CA ALA A 93 0.91 -27.23 15.64
C ALA A 93 0.64 -26.56 14.30
N GLY A 94 0.67 -25.22 14.24
CA GLY A 94 0.54 -24.45 13.00
C GLY A 94 1.66 -24.76 12.01
N LEU A 95 2.91 -24.84 12.47
CA LEU A 95 4.04 -25.20 11.62
C LEU A 95 3.93 -26.63 11.06
N LYS A 96 3.48 -27.58 11.89
CA LYS A 96 3.20 -28.95 11.43
C LYS A 96 2.08 -28.99 10.39
N ALA A 97 1.01 -28.19 10.59
CA ALA A 97 -0.08 -28.09 9.63
C ALA A 97 0.41 -27.55 8.28
N LEU A 98 1.24 -26.51 8.26
CA LEU A 98 1.89 -26.01 7.04
C LEU A 98 2.73 -27.07 6.34
N ALA A 99 3.57 -27.77 7.10
CA ALA A 99 4.42 -28.83 6.56
C ALA A 99 3.61 -29.96 5.92
N SER A 100 2.42 -30.28 6.46
CA SER A 100 1.53 -31.33 5.92
C SER A 100 0.99 -31.05 4.53
N ILE A 101 0.94 -29.77 4.12
CA ILE A 101 0.54 -29.32 2.79
C ILE A 101 1.71 -28.86 1.93
N GLY A 102 2.95 -29.22 2.32
CA GLY A 102 4.15 -28.91 1.56
C GLY A 102 4.64 -27.45 1.67
N VAL A 103 4.10 -26.68 2.59
CA VAL A 103 4.53 -25.29 2.86
C VAL A 103 5.57 -25.30 3.96
N LYS A 104 6.74 -24.71 3.68
CA LYS A 104 7.80 -24.51 4.66
C LYS A 104 7.81 -23.06 5.09
N SER A 105 7.55 -22.80 6.36
CA SER A 105 7.82 -21.49 6.94
C SER A 105 9.25 -21.46 7.49
N PRO A 106 10.10 -20.53 7.05
CA PRO A 106 11.46 -20.42 7.56
C PRO A 106 11.51 -19.89 9.01
N ASN A 107 10.44 -19.22 9.43
CA ASN A 107 10.34 -18.57 10.74
C ASN A 107 8.93 -18.78 11.33
N PRO A 108 8.81 -19.12 12.62
CA PRO A 108 7.51 -19.17 13.30
C PRO A 108 6.83 -17.80 13.42
N VAL A 109 7.59 -16.72 13.30
CA VAL A 109 7.07 -15.35 13.30
C VAL A 109 7.23 -14.77 11.90
N ILE A 110 6.12 -14.32 11.32
CA ILE A 110 6.08 -13.58 10.06
C ILE A 110 5.59 -12.18 10.37
N SER A 111 6.34 -11.17 9.94
CA SER A 111 5.99 -9.76 10.16
C SER A 111 6.17 -8.99 8.86
N THR A 112 5.21 -8.12 8.56
CA THR A 112 5.25 -7.19 7.43
C THR A 112 4.88 -5.82 7.94
N THR A 113 5.66 -4.81 7.58
CA THR A 113 5.40 -3.41 7.95
C THR A 113 5.71 -2.52 6.74
N GLY A 114 4.87 -1.55 6.48
CA GLY A 114 5.12 -0.57 5.43
C GLY A 114 3.91 0.31 5.13
N ARG A 115 4.12 1.39 4.41
CA ARG A 115 3.02 2.21 3.89
C ARG A 115 2.29 1.47 2.79
N VAL A 116 0.97 1.67 2.73
CA VAL A 116 0.14 1.01 1.72
C VAL A 116 -0.72 2.01 0.95
N VAL A 117 -1.02 1.65 -0.29
CA VAL A 117 -2.05 2.29 -1.11
C VAL A 117 -3.29 1.41 -1.10
N ILE A 118 -4.44 2.03 -0.91
CA ILE A 118 -5.75 1.38 -0.92
C ILE A 118 -6.40 1.62 -2.28
N ASP A 119 -6.74 0.53 -2.97
CA ASP A 119 -7.55 0.52 -4.18
C ASP A 119 -8.96 0.05 -3.80
N THR A 120 -9.89 1.00 -3.72
CA THR A 120 -11.27 0.72 -3.29
C THR A 120 -12.09 0.04 -4.38
N GLN A 121 -11.71 0.15 -5.65
CA GLN A 121 -12.41 -0.50 -6.76
C GLN A 121 -12.10 -1.99 -6.82
N GLN A 122 -10.84 -2.35 -6.58
CA GLN A 122 -10.39 -3.74 -6.59
C GLN A 122 -10.37 -4.37 -5.20
N HIS A 123 -10.75 -3.64 -4.15
CA HIS A 123 -10.72 -4.08 -2.75
C HIS A 123 -9.35 -4.66 -2.38
N ARG A 124 -8.27 -3.94 -2.71
CA ARG A 124 -6.91 -4.38 -2.42
C ARG A 124 -6.09 -3.28 -1.76
N ILE A 125 -5.11 -3.69 -1.01
CA ILE A 125 -4.03 -2.87 -0.47
C ILE A 125 -2.71 -3.34 -1.05
N THR A 126 -1.81 -2.39 -1.37
CA THR A 126 -0.50 -2.69 -1.93
C THR A 126 0.55 -1.98 -1.11
N TYR A 127 1.53 -2.71 -0.58
CA TYR A 127 2.69 -2.12 0.09
C TYR A 127 3.55 -1.34 -0.91
N LEU A 128 3.99 -0.15 -0.52
CA LEU A 128 4.91 0.65 -1.31
C LEU A 128 6.30 0.00 -1.29
N ALA A 129 6.97 -0.03 -2.44
CA ALA A 129 8.24 -0.74 -2.58
C ALA A 129 9.36 -0.20 -1.67
N ASP A 130 9.39 1.12 -1.48
CA ASP A 130 10.43 1.80 -0.68
C ASP A 130 10.29 1.54 0.83
N ASP A 131 9.10 1.15 1.28
CA ASP A 131 8.81 0.86 2.68
C ASP A 131 8.75 -0.65 2.97
N PHE A 132 8.84 -1.48 1.93
CA PHE A 132 8.71 -2.93 2.05
C PHE A 132 10.08 -3.56 2.36
N GLU A 133 10.29 -3.97 3.59
CA GLU A 133 11.49 -4.71 3.98
C GLU A 133 11.43 -6.15 3.48
N GLU A 134 11.96 -6.40 2.30
CA GLU A 134 12.07 -7.75 1.71
C GLU A 134 12.77 -8.76 2.64
N LYS A 135 13.67 -8.27 3.50
CA LYS A 135 14.42 -9.11 4.44
C LYS A 135 13.58 -9.66 5.58
N ALA A 136 12.52 -8.94 6.00
CA ALA A 136 11.71 -9.35 7.15
C ALA A 136 10.89 -10.62 6.88
N LEU A 137 10.62 -10.93 5.61
CA LEU A 137 9.83 -12.07 5.19
C LEU A 137 10.65 -13.27 4.71
N GLY A 138 11.98 -13.17 4.67
CA GLY A 138 12.79 -14.16 3.96
C GLY A 138 12.43 -14.21 2.47
N PHE A 139 12.04 -13.05 1.92
CA PHE A 139 11.62 -12.92 0.53
C PHE A 139 12.79 -13.26 -0.40
N ASP A 140 12.69 -14.41 -1.05
CA ASP A 140 13.51 -14.72 -2.22
C ASP A 140 12.62 -14.57 -3.46
N PRO A 141 12.89 -13.60 -4.36
CA PRO A 141 12.12 -13.42 -5.58
C PRO A 141 12.02 -14.69 -6.44
N LYS A 142 13.00 -15.58 -6.33
CA LYS A 142 13.01 -16.89 -6.99
C LYS A 142 12.05 -17.88 -6.33
N LEU A 143 11.83 -17.75 -5.02
CA LEU A 143 10.84 -18.56 -4.29
C LEU A 143 9.43 -18.00 -4.44
N ALA A 144 9.27 -16.69 -4.67
CA ALA A 144 7.97 -16.08 -4.98
C ALA A 144 7.38 -16.64 -6.29
N ALA A 145 8.22 -16.98 -7.26
CA ALA A 145 7.82 -17.65 -8.49
C ALA A 145 7.49 -19.15 -8.27
N ALA A 146 8.01 -19.75 -7.22
CA ALA A 146 7.70 -21.13 -6.88
C ALA A 146 6.55 -21.12 -5.87
N ARG A 147 5.33 -21.51 -6.27
CA ARG A 147 4.11 -21.67 -5.44
C ARG A 147 4.33 -22.30 -4.04
N ALA A 148 5.58 -22.58 -3.67
CA ALA A 148 5.98 -23.20 -2.42
C ALA A 148 6.01 -22.25 -1.21
N ASN A 149 5.93 -20.93 -1.41
CA ASN A 149 5.93 -19.97 -0.33
C ASN A 149 4.79 -18.95 -0.48
N PRO A 150 3.59 -19.24 0.05
CA PRO A 150 2.45 -18.33 0.00
C PRO A 150 2.70 -16.99 0.72
N PHE A 151 3.70 -16.91 1.58
CA PHE A 151 4.07 -15.70 2.30
C PHE A 151 4.87 -14.71 1.46
N ALA A 152 5.46 -15.15 0.35
CA ALA A 152 6.16 -14.25 -0.57
C ALA A 152 5.22 -13.36 -1.40
N LEU A 153 3.90 -13.59 -1.34
CA LEU A 153 2.89 -12.84 -2.07
C LEU A 153 2.31 -11.67 -1.28
N GLU A 154 2.86 -11.37 -0.12
CA GLU A 154 2.26 -10.45 0.85
C GLU A 154 2.29 -8.96 0.46
N ARG A 155 2.92 -8.60 -0.65
CA ARG A 155 2.93 -7.23 -1.14
C ARG A 155 1.55 -6.70 -1.53
N ILE A 156 0.67 -7.57 -2.03
CA ILE A 156 -0.70 -7.24 -2.41
C ILE A 156 -1.65 -8.11 -1.60
N ARG A 157 -2.58 -7.45 -0.90
CA ARG A 157 -3.62 -8.13 -0.14
C ARG A 157 -4.98 -7.65 -0.60
N TYR A 158 -5.90 -8.56 -0.76
CA TYR A 158 -7.31 -8.26 -0.98
C TYR A 158 -8.00 -8.16 0.37
N TYR A 159 -8.93 -7.23 0.51
CA TYR A 159 -9.64 -7.03 1.76
C TYR A 159 -11.16 -7.12 1.60
N MET A 160 -11.82 -7.51 2.67
CA MET A 160 -13.26 -7.50 2.80
C MET A 160 -13.63 -7.21 4.26
N PHE A 161 -14.49 -6.22 4.48
CA PHE A 161 -15.08 -5.96 5.78
C PHE A 161 -16.39 -6.74 5.91
N GLY A 162 -16.51 -7.50 6.99
CA GLY A 162 -17.74 -8.21 7.36
C GLY A 162 -18.73 -7.27 8.07
N ASN A 163 -20.01 -7.59 7.96
CA ASN A 163 -21.09 -6.85 8.67
C ASN A 163 -20.98 -6.95 10.20
N ASP A 164 -20.25 -7.95 10.69
CA ASP A 164 -19.98 -8.19 12.11
C ASP A 164 -18.74 -7.43 12.62
N GLY A 165 -18.17 -6.54 11.82
CA GLY A 165 -16.98 -5.77 12.14
C GLY A 165 -15.68 -6.57 12.01
N THR A 166 -15.70 -7.72 11.33
CA THR A 166 -14.48 -8.46 10.98
C THR A 166 -13.82 -7.88 9.75
N LEU A 167 -12.51 -8.10 9.63
CA LEU A 167 -11.71 -7.82 8.44
C LEU A 167 -11.13 -9.14 7.93
N THR A 168 -11.36 -9.46 6.67
CA THR A 168 -10.70 -10.55 5.97
C THR A 168 -9.62 -9.98 5.08
N LEU A 169 -8.39 -10.51 5.19
CA LEU A 169 -7.29 -10.25 4.26
C LEU A 169 -6.91 -11.54 3.56
N SER A 170 -6.70 -11.47 2.25
CA SER A 170 -6.18 -12.61 1.48
C SER A 170 -5.08 -12.19 0.52
N THR A 171 -4.15 -13.10 0.26
CA THR A 171 -3.20 -13.01 -0.84
C THR A 171 -3.57 -14.05 -1.90
N LYS A 172 -3.20 -13.81 -3.14
CA LYS A 172 -3.58 -14.69 -4.24
C LYS A 172 -2.36 -15.21 -5.00
N TYR A 173 -2.46 -16.42 -5.47
CA TYR A 173 -1.58 -16.95 -6.51
C TYR A 173 -1.87 -16.30 -7.87
N GLU A 174 -0.98 -16.47 -8.84
CA GLU A 174 -1.14 -15.98 -10.21
C GLU A 174 -2.41 -16.49 -10.90
N ASP A 175 -2.89 -17.68 -10.52
CA ASP A 175 -4.14 -18.28 -11.03
C ASP A 175 -5.41 -17.70 -10.36
N GLY A 176 -5.25 -16.71 -9.48
CA GLY A 176 -6.35 -16.03 -8.78
C GLY A 176 -6.87 -16.74 -7.54
N LYS A 177 -6.38 -17.95 -7.24
CA LYS A 177 -6.77 -18.67 -6.02
C LYS A 177 -6.12 -18.08 -4.79
N ASP A 178 -6.79 -18.17 -3.66
CA ASP A 178 -6.25 -17.69 -2.40
C ASP A 178 -5.04 -18.51 -1.96
N ALA A 179 -3.93 -17.84 -1.72
CA ALA A 179 -2.71 -18.42 -1.18
C ALA A 179 -2.75 -18.45 0.34
N ASN A 180 -3.20 -17.37 0.94
CA ASN A 180 -3.56 -17.35 2.35
C ASN A 180 -4.78 -16.48 2.59
N VAL A 181 -5.51 -16.76 3.68
CA VAL A 181 -6.67 -15.99 4.13
C VAL A 181 -6.59 -15.84 5.64
N SER A 182 -6.62 -14.61 6.12
CA SER A 182 -6.66 -14.30 7.54
C SER A 182 -7.91 -13.49 7.88
N GLN A 183 -8.53 -13.81 9.02
CA GLN A 183 -9.65 -13.06 9.55
C GLN A 183 -9.27 -12.40 10.86
N TRP A 184 -9.71 -11.17 11.02
CA TRP A 184 -9.31 -10.28 12.10
C TRP A 184 -10.54 -9.68 12.76
N LYS A 185 -10.45 -9.47 14.07
CA LYS A 185 -11.44 -8.76 14.84
C LYS A 185 -10.81 -7.53 15.46
N ARG A 186 -11.51 -6.41 15.40
CA ARG A 186 -11.04 -5.16 16.03
C ARG A 186 -10.90 -5.35 17.54
N VAL A 187 -9.79 -4.88 18.06
CA VAL A 187 -9.56 -4.78 19.52
C VAL A 187 -10.28 -3.51 19.99
N SER A 188 -11.15 -3.67 20.97
CA SER A 188 -11.93 -2.58 21.58
C SER A 188 -11.09 -1.77 22.58
#